data_7e17f71a37315bfd82061999f09d088c
#
_entry.id   7e17f71a37315bfd82061999f09d088c
#
_cell.length_a   1.000
_cell.length_b   1.000
_cell.length_c   1.000
_cell.angle_alpha   90.00
_cell.angle_beta   90.00
_cell.angle_gamma   90.00
#
_symmetry.space_group_name_H-M   'P 1'
#
loop_
_entity.id
_entity.type
_entity.pdbx_description
1 polymer ?
#
loop_
_entity_poly.entity_id
_entity_poly.type
_entity_poly.pdbx_seq_one_letter_code
_entity_poly.pdbx_strand_id
1 'polypeptide(L)'
;MKTGVILMTALIPTKGHGALIDFGLGFLQYLNLIDNYNLHIIVSTRSFEPCIKERLKTLKDTYGNSIILHHHADDNAPQNPNNKNDIEDLKFWGYWKYIVENFCGKVDYIFSSEKYGNDMAKILNCQHVSFDVNRDLLKIKGTNVRENLFENQNKIMDSFIKNKRIDLVFFGQESVGKTTTSKLIAEKYNGTWCPEYARQYLETVGSELTLEKMLNIAYGQSMYEQRVENSKTFVNCYDTDIFSTLGYFRLMKIEDNFPDITKYFRTKKIYLLLKDNIPFEPDILRYGGDRRESDFEFWENILKEYGIKYYTIEESNLNKRIDII
;
A
#
# COMPACT_ATOMS: atom_id res chain seq x y z
N MET A 1 -33.44 13.50 9.91
CA MET A 1 -32.13 12.89 9.59
C MET A 1 -32.37 11.71 8.66
N LYS A 2 -31.71 11.67 7.51
CA LYS A 2 -31.81 10.57 6.55
C LYS A 2 -30.69 9.56 6.76
N THR A 3 -31.03 8.27 6.73
CA THR A 3 -30.08 7.19 6.99
C THR A 3 -29.92 6.32 5.76
N GLY A 4 -28.69 6.22 5.27
CA GLY A 4 -28.28 5.31 4.20
C GLY A 4 -27.41 4.18 4.73
N VAL A 5 -27.45 3.02 4.08
CA VAL A 5 -26.61 1.87 4.41
C VAL A 5 -25.98 1.24 3.19
N ILE A 6 -24.74 0.79 3.34
CA ILE A 6 -24.01 -0.08 2.38
C ILE A 6 -23.58 -1.34 3.13
N LEU A 7 -23.91 -2.50 2.57
CA LEU A 7 -23.39 -3.80 3.00
C LEU A 7 -22.26 -4.21 2.07
N MET A 8 -21.12 -4.61 2.61
CA MET A 8 -19.99 -5.10 1.81
C MET A 8 -19.09 -6.09 2.57
N THR A 9 -18.46 -6.98 1.83
CA THR A 9 -17.35 -7.80 2.35
C THR A 9 -15.99 -7.14 2.10
N ALA A 10 -15.83 -6.50 0.93
CA ALA A 10 -14.63 -5.77 0.51
C ALA A 10 -13.32 -6.53 0.83
N LEU A 11 -13.25 -7.84 0.48
CA LEU A 11 -12.08 -8.70 0.76
C LEU A 11 -10.76 -8.04 0.38
N ILE A 12 -10.76 -7.28 -0.72
CA ILE A 12 -9.77 -6.25 -1.04
C ILE A 12 -10.54 -4.98 -1.35
N PRO A 13 -10.37 -3.90 -0.57
CA PRO A 13 -11.01 -2.62 -0.85
C PRO A 13 -10.58 -2.06 -2.21
N THR A 14 -11.48 -2.07 -3.18
CA THR A 14 -11.25 -1.55 -4.53
C THR A 14 -11.77 -0.13 -4.68
N LYS A 15 -11.33 0.57 -5.72
CA LYS A 15 -11.89 1.88 -6.12
C LYS A 15 -13.38 1.79 -6.45
N GLY A 16 -13.88 0.61 -6.83
CA GLY A 16 -15.32 0.37 -6.99
C GLY A 16 -16.09 0.47 -5.65
N HIS A 17 -15.53 -0.08 -4.56
CA HIS A 17 -16.13 0.08 -3.23
C HIS A 17 -16.09 1.56 -2.80
N GLY A 18 -14.97 2.24 -3.04
CA GLY A 18 -14.83 3.68 -2.76
C GLY A 18 -15.88 4.50 -3.51
N ALA A 19 -16.01 4.28 -4.81
CA ALA A 19 -16.98 5.00 -5.65
C ALA A 19 -18.44 4.78 -5.22
N LEU A 20 -18.79 3.58 -4.75
CA LEU A 20 -20.12 3.33 -4.17
C LEU A 20 -20.35 4.13 -2.88
N ILE A 21 -19.33 4.24 -2.03
CA ILE A 21 -19.41 5.06 -0.81
C ILE A 21 -19.52 6.54 -1.17
N ASP A 22 -18.68 7.03 -2.08
CA ASP A 22 -18.71 8.42 -2.55
C ASP A 22 -20.07 8.78 -3.17
N PHE A 23 -20.64 7.85 -3.95
CA PHE A 23 -21.96 8.01 -4.52
C PHE A 23 -23.05 8.10 -3.43
N GLY A 24 -23.00 7.22 -2.43
CA GLY A 24 -23.96 7.25 -1.30
C GLY A 24 -23.86 8.54 -0.50
N LEU A 25 -22.66 9.02 -0.20
CA LEU A 25 -22.41 10.30 0.47
C LEU A 25 -22.96 11.47 -0.37
N GLY A 26 -22.60 11.53 -1.66
CA GLY A 26 -23.08 12.58 -2.57
C GLY A 26 -24.60 12.59 -2.74
N PHE A 27 -25.23 11.41 -2.83
CA PHE A 27 -26.68 11.29 -2.93
C PHE A 27 -27.38 11.82 -1.67
N LEU A 28 -26.93 11.42 -0.48
CA LEU A 28 -27.51 11.89 0.79
C LEU A 28 -27.29 13.39 0.99
N GLN A 29 -26.11 13.90 0.61
CA GLN A 29 -25.81 15.32 0.64
C GLN A 29 -26.73 16.12 -0.31
N TYR A 30 -26.96 15.60 -1.52
CA TYR A 30 -27.86 16.23 -2.49
C TYR A 30 -29.30 16.32 -1.99
N LEU A 31 -29.82 15.25 -1.35
CA LEU A 31 -31.16 15.22 -0.80
C LEU A 31 -31.32 16.11 0.43
N ASN A 32 -30.29 16.25 1.23
CA ASN A 32 -30.33 17.04 2.46
C ASN A 32 -29.54 18.34 2.26
N LEU A 33 -30.11 19.27 1.48
CA LEU A 33 -29.52 20.59 1.23
C LEU A 33 -29.17 21.36 2.53
N ILE A 34 -29.65 20.91 3.68
CA ILE A 34 -29.37 21.48 5.00
C ILE A 34 -29.31 20.36 6.03
N ASP A 35 -28.10 19.92 6.36
CA ASP A 35 -27.69 19.16 7.54
C ASP A 35 -28.53 17.97 8.04
N ASN A 36 -27.87 16.89 8.31
CA ASN A 36 -28.17 15.66 9.03
C ASN A 36 -28.54 14.47 8.15
N TYR A 37 -27.52 13.87 7.62
CA TYR A 37 -27.58 12.50 7.10
C TYR A 37 -26.50 11.61 7.76
N ASN A 38 -26.75 10.32 7.81
CA ASN A 38 -25.77 9.30 8.18
C ASN A 38 -25.64 8.29 7.05
N LEU A 39 -24.41 7.96 6.67
CA LEU A 39 -24.11 6.82 5.84
C LEU A 39 -23.41 5.74 6.68
N HIS A 40 -24.09 4.64 6.86
CA HIS A 40 -23.57 3.47 7.57
C HIS A 40 -22.93 2.50 6.59
N ILE A 41 -21.72 2.06 6.89
CA ILE A 41 -21.03 1.02 6.14
C ILE A 41 -20.88 -0.20 7.05
N ILE A 42 -21.52 -1.30 6.70
CA ILE A 42 -21.40 -2.56 7.42
C ILE A 42 -20.44 -3.45 6.64
N VAL A 43 -19.25 -3.68 7.20
CA VAL A 43 -18.26 -4.61 6.65
C VAL A 43 -18.45 -5.95 7.32
N SER A 44 -18.94 -6.93 6.55
CA SER A 44 -19.08 -8.31 7.01
C SER A 44 -17.80 -9.08 6.74
N THR A 45 -17.35 -9.83 7.76
CA THR A 45 -16.12 -10.63 7.70
C THR A 45 -16.32 -11.99 8.34
N ARG A 46 -15.46 -12.94 7.95
CA ARG A 46 -15.28 -14.23 8.61
C ARG A 46 -13.87 -14.34 9.15
N SER A 47 -13.66 -15.07 10.23
CA SER A 47 -12.38 -15.17 10.94
C SER A 47 -11.21 -15.62 10.06
N PHE A 48 -11.47 -16.47 9.08
CA PHE A 48 -10.47 -17.00 8.14
C PHE A 48 -10.18 -16.09 6.94
N GLU A 49 -10.87 -14.97 6.80
CA GLU A 49 -10.64 -14.04 5.69
C GLU A 49 -9.37 -13.21 5.90
N PRO A 50 -8.63 -12.88 4.83
CA PRO A 50 -7.39 -12.13 4.95
C PRO A 50 -7.64 -10.65 5.24
N CYS A 51 -6.66 -10.00 5.86
CA CYS A 51 -6.54 -8.54 5.94
C CYS A 51 -7.75 -7.81 6.56
N ILE A 52 -8.45 -8.42 7.53
CA ILE A 52 -9.64 -7.83 8.15
C ILE A 52 -9.34 -6.46 8.76
N LYS A 53 -8.25 -6.35 9.53
CA LYS A 53 -7.85 -5.09 10.18
C LYS A 53 -7.52 -4.00 9.15
N GLU A 54 -6.82 -4.37 8.11
CA GLU A 54 -6.42 -3.44 7.05
C GLU A 54 -7.62 -2.97 6.20
N ARG A 55 -8.62 -3.84 5.99
CA ARG A 55 -9.89 -3.46 5.33
C ARG A 55 -10.61 -2.35 6.10
N LEU A 56 -10.83 -2.58 7.39
CA LEU A 56 -11.49 -1.61 8.27
C LEU A 56 -10.68 -0.31 8.39
N LYS A 57 -9.36 -0.44 8.59
CA LYS A 57 -8.45 0.70 8.65
C LYS A 57 -8.49 1.52 7.37
N THR A 58 -8.53 0.88 6.19
CA THR A 58 -8.62 1.55 4.89
C THR A 58 -9.84 2.45 4.78
N LEU A 59 -11.02 1.96 5.15
CA LEU A 59 -12.25 2.75 5.12
C LEU A 59 -12.19 3.90 6.13
N LYS A 60 -11.67 3.64 7.32
CA LYS A 60 -11.49 4.67 8.35
C LYS A 60 -10.49 5.75 7.92
N ASP A 61 -9.34 5.36 7.35
CA ASP A 61 -8.32 6.30 6.89
C ASP A 61 -8.80 7.15 5.70
N THR A 62 -9.69 6.59 4.86
CA THR A 62 -10.19 7.29 3.67
C THR A 62 -11.34 8.24 4.00
N TYR A 63 -12.28 7.80 4.83
CA TYR A 63 -13.55 8.51 5.03
C TYR A 63 -13.70 9.18 6.39
N GLY A 64 -12.88 8.79 7.38
CA GLY A 64 -12.89 9.36 8.72
C GLY A 64 -14.30 9.36 9.33
N ASN A 65 -14.76 10.55 9.71
CA ASN A 65 -16.09 10.78 10.32
C ASN A 65 -17.21 11.01 9.28
N SER A 66 -16.90 10.95 7.98
CA SER A 66 -17.93 11.10 6.93
C SER A 66 -18.83 9.87 6.83
N ILE A 67 -18.44 8.75 7.42
CA ILE A 67 -19.20 7.50 7.47
C ILE A 67 -19.27 6.96 8.89
N ILE A 68 -20.30 6.16 9.17
CA ILE A 68 -20.39 5.36 10.40
C ILE A 68 -20.02 3.91 10.02
N LEU A 69 -18.82 3.51 10.42
CA LEU A 69 -18.27 2.18 10.08
C LEU A 69 -18.65 1.16 11.13
N HIS A 70 -19.27 0.07 10.72
CA HIS A 70 -19.59 -1.09 11.54
C HIS A 70 -18.81 -2.31 11.06
N HIS A 71 -18.33 -3.09 12.02
CA HIS A 71 -17.72 -4.39 11.76
C HIS A 71 -18.66 -5.50 12.23
N HIS A 72 -19.12 -6.31 11.31
CA HIS A 72 -19.89 -7.50 11.56
C HIS A 72 -19.02 -8.73 11.32
N ALA A 73 -18.66 -9.44 12.39
CA ALA A 73 -17.83 -10.63 12.35
C ALA A 73 -18.66 -11.86 12.72
N ASP A 74 -18.97 -12.73 11.74
CA ASP A 74 -19.72 -13.96 11.96
C ASP A 74 -19.34 -15.01 10.91
N ASP A 75 -18.74 -16.11 11.36
CA ASP A 75 -18.32 -17.22 10.51
C ASP A 75 -19.51 -17.97 9.88
N ASN A 76 -20.67 -17.88 10.52
CA ASN A 76 -21.90 -18.53 10.10
C ASN A 76 -22.83 -17.62 9.29
N ALA A 77 -22.44 -16.37 9.04
CA ALA A 77 -23.24 -15.42 8.26
C ALA A 77 -23.63 -16.04 6.90
N PRO A 78 -24.93 -16.08 6.54
CA PRO A 78 -25.37 -16.64 5.27
C PRO A 78 -24.87 -15.78 4.11
N GLN A 79 -24.29 -16.43 3.06
CA GLN A 79 -23.63 -15.71 1.97
C GLN A 79 -24.51 -15.61 0.71
N ASN A 80 -25.40 -16.56 0.54
CA ASN A 80 -26.33 -16.60 -0.59
C ASN A 80 -27.69 -17.06 -0.09
N PRO A 81 -28.80 -16.54 -0.65
CA PRO A 81 -30.11 -17.13 -0.43
C PRO A 81 -30.16 -18.55 -0.98
N ASN A 82 -30.87 -19.44 -0.34
CA ASN A 82 -31.02 -20.83 -0.79
C ASN A 82 -31.69 -20.90 -2.17
N ASN A 83 -32.61 -19.96 -2.42
CA ASN A 83 -33.17 -19.71 -3.73
C ASN A 83 -32.97 -18.24 -4.11
N LYS A 84 -32.26 -17.98 -5.20
CA LYS A 84 -31.95 -16.61 -5.65
C LYS A 84 -33.19 -15.76 -5.97
N ASN A 85 -34.31 -16.42 -6.23
CA ASN A 85 -35.58 -15.77 -6.55
C ASN A 85 -36.55 -15.75 -5.37
N ASP A 86 -36.17 -16.30 -4.22
CA ASP A 86 -37.04 -16.44 -3.07
C ASP A 86 -36.73 -15.35 -2.05
N ILE A 87 -37.54 -14.30 -2.10
CA ILE A 87 -37.51 -13.18 -1.17
C ILE A 87 -37.95 -13.60 0.26
N GLU A 88 -38.61 -14.78 0.37
CA GLU A 88 -39.08 -15.35 1.63
C GLU A 88 -38.06 -16.27 2.30
N ASP A 89 -36.81 -16.37 1.78
CA ASP A 89 -35.73 -17.05 2.49
C ASP A 89 -35.39 -16.29 3.79
N LEU A 90 -36.18 -16.55 4.81
CA LEU A 90 -36.07 -15.90 6.12
C LEU A 90 -34.70 -16.15 6.78
N LYS A 91 -34.00 -17.25 6.44
CA LYS A 91 -32.66 -17.53 6.97
C LYS A 91 -31.63 -16.56 6.43
N PHE A 92 -31.74 -16.16 5.15
CA PHE A 92 -30.84 -15.20 4.53
C PHE A 92 -31.32 -13.76 4.76
N TRP A 93 -32.51 -13.44 4.27
CA TRP A 93 -33.02 -12.05 4.31
C TRP A 93 -33.35 -11.58 5.72
N GLY A 94 -33.93 -12.44 6.57
CA GLY A 94 -34.20 -12.14 7.98
C GLY A 94 -32.93 -11.88 8.78
N TYR A 95 -31.88 -12.66 8.51
CA TYR A 95 -30.58 -12.45 9.14
C TYR A 95 -30.01 -11.06 8.79
N TRP A 96 -29.92 -10.72 7.50
CA TRP A 96 -29.35 -9.44 7.08
C TRP A 96 -30.22 -8.25 7.46
N LYS A 97 -31.54 -8.42 7.46
CA LYS A 97 -32.45 -7.41 8.04
C LYS A 97 -32.10 -7.12 9.48
N TYR A 98 -32.01 -8.16 10.31
CA TYR A 98 -31.67 -8.02 11.72
C TYR A 98 -30.34 -7.29 11.92
N ILE A 99 -29.31 -7.65 11.16
CA ILE A 99 -28.00 -7.02 11.24
C ILE A 99 -28.08 -5.52 10.90
N VAL A 100 -28.75 -5.16 9.81
CA VAL A 100 -28.90 -3.75 9.41
C VAL A 100 -29.69 -2.98 10.46
N GLU A 101 -30.84 -3.50 10.93
CA GLU A 101 -31.67 -2.83 11.93
C GLU A 101 -30.94 -2.68 13.27
N ASN A 102 -30.12 -3.66 13.65
CA ASN A 102 -29.34 -3.62 14.90
C ASN A 102 -28.24 -2.54 14.86
N PHE A 103 -27.55 -2.37 13.74
CA PHE A 103 -26.48 -1.38 13.62
C PHE A 103 -26.98 0.03 13.26
N CYS A 104 -28.01 0.13 12.41
CA CYS A 104 -28.40 1.38 11.78
C CYS A 104 -29.77 1.89 12.26
N GLY A 105 -30.57 1.05 12.93
CA GLY A 105 -31.97 1.31 13.19
C GLY A 105 -32.79 1.34 11.89
N LYS A 106 -33.74 2.25 11.78
CA LYS A 106 -34.52 2.46 10.55
C LYS A 106 -33.65 3.12 9.49
N VAL A 107 -33.58 2.53 8.31
CA VAL A 107 -32.87 3.09 7.15
C VAL A 107 -33.86 3.62 6.11
N ASP A 108 -33.48 4.71 5.44
CA ASP A 108 -34.25 5.29 4.34
C ASP A 108 -33.77 4.78 2.99
N TYR A 109 -32.45 4.51 2.87
CA TYR A 109 -31.81 4.14 1.61
C TYR A 109 -30.81 2.99 1.79
N ILE A 110 -30.83 2.04 0.86
CA ILE A 110 -29.73 1.10 0.69
C ILE A 110 -29.03 1.38 -0.64
N PHE A 111 -27.70 1.48 -0.60
CA PHE A 111 -26.87 1.66 -1.79
C PHE A 111 -26.16 0.36 -2.12
N SER A 112 -26.20 -0.06 -3.39
CA SER A 112 -25.44 -1.21 -3.83
C SER A 112 -25.12 -1.16 -5.33
N SER A 113 -24.06 -1.88 -5.73
CA SER A 113 -23.70 -2.15 -7.13
C SER A 113 -24.18 -3.54 -7.57
N GLU A 114 -25.11 -4.14 -6.86
CA GLU A 114 -25.59 -5.50 -7.10
C GLU A 114 -27.12 -5.55 -7.08
N LYS A 115 -27.69 -6.51 -7.85
CA LYS A 115 -29.14 -6.65 -7.98
C LYS A 115 -29.86 -6.98 -6.67
N TYR A 116 -29.17 -7.63 -5.72
CA TYR A 116 -29.74 -7.96 -4.42
C TYR A 116 -30.23 -6.74 -3.63
N GLY A 117 -29.72 -5.54 -3.94
CA GLY A 117 -30.15 -4.29 -3.31
C GLY A 117 -31.65 -4.03 -3.41
N ASN A 118 -32.29 -4.45 -4.50
CA ASN A 118 -33.76 -4.35 -4.66
C ASN A 118 -34.50 -5.21 -3.65
N ASP A 119 -34.06 -6.43 -3.43
CA ASP A 119 -34.73 -7.36 -2.53
C ASP A 119 -34.46 -6.97 -1.08
N MET A 120 -33.24 -6.55 -0.77
CA MET A 120 -32.91 -6.03 0.56
C MET A 120 -33.71 -4.76 0.89
N ALA A 121 -33.92 -3.87 -0.07
CA ALA A 121 -34.73 -2.67 0.11
C ALA A 121 -36.21 -2.99 0.45
N LYS A 122 -36.78 -4.01 -0.21
CA LYS A 122 -38.16 -4.48 0.12
C LYS A 122 -38.24 -4.99 1.56
N ILE A 123 -37.26 -5.82 1.97
CA ILE A 123 -37.23 -6.41 3.31
C ILE A 123 -37.02 -5.33 4.39
N LEU A 124 -36.20 -4.33 4.14
CA LEU A 124 -35.96 -3.19 5.03
C LEU A 124 -37.04 -2.11 4.98
N ASN A 125 -37.99 -2.23 4.04
CA ASN A 125 -38.98 -1.19 3.74
C ASN A 125 -38.33 0.19 3.51
N CYS A 126 -37.30 0.23 2.65
CA CYS A 126 -36.56 1.43 2.28
C CYS A 126 -36.39 1.51 0.75
N GLN A 127 -35.73 2.56 0.27
CA GLN A 127 -35.47 2.73 -1.16
C GLN A 127 -34.09 2.19 -1.52
N HIS A 128 -34.00 1.38 -2.60
CA HIS A 128 -32.73 1.03 -3.22
C HIS A 128 -32.27 2.12 -4.17
N VAL A 129 -31.03 2.54 -4.01
CA VAL A 129 -30.35 3.47 -4.93
C VAL A 129 -29.14 2.72 -5.51
N SER A 130 -29.29 2.28 -6.76
CA SER A 130 -28.26 1.48 -7.44
C SER A 130 -27.15 2.35 -8.00
N PHE A 131 -25.90 1.84 -7.93
CA PHE A 131 -24.75 2.47 -8.54
C PHE A 131 -24.01 1.47 -9.43
N ASP A 132 -23.83 1.81 -10.71
CA ASP A 132 -23.00 1.12 -11.69
C ASP A 132 -23.17 -0.42 -11.70
N VAL A 133 -24.41 -0.91 -11.65
CA VAL A 133 -24.73 -2.35 -11.52
C VAL A 133 -24.14 -3.16 -12.70
N ASN A 134 -24.10 -2.59 -13.88
CA ASN A 134 -23.51 -3.21 -15.08
C ASN A 134 -21.98 -3.07 -15.15
N ARG A 135 -21.38 -2.25 -14.27
CA ARG A 135 -19.95 -1.90 -14.28
C ARG A 135 -19.50 -1.23 -15.58
N ASP A 136 -20.37 -0.38 -16.13
CA ASP A 136 -20.09 0.37 -17.37
C ASP A 136 -19.14 1.54 -17.09
N LEU A 137 -19.30 2.19 -15.92
CA LEU A 137 -18.45 3.29 -15.46
C LEU A 137 -17.10 2.77 -14.92
N LEU A 138 -17.15 1.76 -14.03
CA LEU A 138 -15.98 1.20 -13.39
C LEU A 138 -15.88 -0.30 -13.68
N LYS A 139 -15.02 -0.66 -14.62
CA LYS A 139 -14.76 -2.07 -15.02
C LYS A 139 -13.95 -2.81 -13.95
N ILE A 140 -14.40 -2.73 -12.69
CA ILE A 140 -13.71 -3.33 -11.52
C ILE A 140 -14.56 -4.45 -10.95
N LYS A 141 -14.04 -5.68 -11.01
CA LYS A 141 -14.61 -6.85 -10.37
C LYS A 141 -13.65 -7.36 -9.31
N GLY A 142 -14.10 -7.41 -8.03
CA GLY A 142 -13.26 -7.76 -6.90
C GLY A 142 -12.57 -9.12 -7.03
N THR A 143 -13.20 -10.10 -7.69
CA THR A 143 -12.60 -11.41 -7.98
C THR A 143 -11.36 -11.28 -8.84
N ASN A 144 -11.45 -10.58 -9.98
CA ASN A 144 -10.33 -10.39 -10.90
C ASN A 144 -9.15 -9.64 -10.24
N VAL A 145 -9.49 -8.69 -9.35
CA VAL A 145 -8.46 -7.94 -8.60
C VAL A 145 -7.72 -8.86 -7.62
N ARG A 146 -8.43 -9.81 -6.99
CA ARG A 146 -7.80 -10.78 -6.08
C ARG A 146 -6.91 -11.81 -6.78
N GLU A 147 -7.31 -12.24 -7.97
CA GLU A 147 -6.55 -13.23 -8.75
C GLU A 147 -5.22 -12.68 -9.26
N ASN A 148 -5.16 -11.38 -9.57
CA ASN A 148 -3.97 -10.72 -10.11
C ASN A 148 -3.72 -9.39 -9.36
N LEU A 149 -3.33 -9.49 -8.10
CA LEU A 149 -3.24 -8.37 -7.17
C LEU A 149 -2.29 -7.27 -7.66
N PHE A 150 -1.07 -7.64 -8.02
CA PHE A 150 -0.02 -6.70 -8.42
C PHE A 150 -0.29 -6.03 -9.77
N GLU A 151 -0.93 -6.73 -10.70
CA GLU A 151 -1.32 -6.17 -11.99
C GLU A 151 -2.51 -5.20 -11.88
N ASN A 152 -3.39 -5.45 -10.90
CA ASN A 152 -4.60 -4.68 -10.69
C ASN A 152 -4.51 -3.67 -9.54
N GLN A 153 -3.31 -3.40 -9.01
CA GLN A 153 -3.16 -2.50 -7.87
C GLN A 153 -3.70 -1.08 -8.14
N ASN A 154 -3.69 -0.61 -9.38
CA ASN A 154 -4.30 0.65 -9.80
C ASN A 154 -5.82 0.71 -9.59
N LYS A 155 -6.49 -0.45 -9.41
CA LYS A 155 -7.93 -0.59 -9.12
C LYS A 155 -8.24 -0.69 -7.63
N ILE A 156 -7.21 -0.73 -6.78
CA ILE A 156 -7.33 -0.86 -5.32
C ILE A 156 -7.33 0.53 -4.68
N MET A 157 -7.99 0.69 -3.54
CA MET A 157 -7.98 1.94 -2.79
C MET A 157 -6.55 2.26 -2.32
N ASP A 158 -6.13 3.51 -2.55
CA ASP A 158 -4.76 3.95 -2.26
C ASP A 158 -4.38 3.76 -0.78
N SER A 159 -5.33 3.97 0.14
CA SER A 159 -5.15 3.74 1.57
C SER A 159 -4.92 2.27 1.92
N PHE A 160 -5.54 1.32 1.19
CA PHE A 160 -5.27 -0.10 1.38
C PHE A 160 -3.86 -0.47 0.93
N ILE A 161 -3.44 0.02 -0.23
CA ILE A 161 -2.07 -0.17 -0.72
C ILE A 161 -1.08 0.38 0.31
N LYS A 162 -1.27 1.61 0.77
CA LYS A 162 -0.41 2.24 1.78
C LYS A 162 -0.33 1.43 3.08
N ASN A 163 -1.44 0.84 3.53
CA ASN A 163 -1.50 0.03 4.76
C ASN A 163 -0.83 -1.34 4.62
N LYS A 164 -0.68 -1.85 3.39
CA LYS A 164 -0.10 -3.18 3.09
C LYS A 164 1.25 -3.09 2.38
N ARG A 165 1.74 -1.88 2.11
CA ARG A 165 2.97 -1.66 1.36
C ARG A 165 4.19 -2.23 2.07
N ILE A 166 5.09 -2.76 1.29
CA ILE A 166 6.40 -3.23 1.68
C ILE A 166 7.46 -2.34 1.01
N ASP A 167 8.30 -1.71 1.81
CA ASP A 167 9.41 -0.87 1.37
C ASP A 167 10.72 -1.64 1.61
N LEU A 168 11.42 -2.06 0.53
CA LEU A 168 12.66 -2.85 0.56
C LEU A 168 13.84 -1.96 0.22
N VAL A 169 14.83 -1.84 1.10
CA VAL A 169 16.09 -1.14 0.86
C VAL A 169 17.19 -2.16 0.57
N PHE A 170 17.81 -2.05 -0.58
CA PHE A 170 18.97 -2.85 -0.96
C PHE A 170 20.24 -2.14 -0.52
N PHE A 171 20.87 -2.65 0.51
CA PHE A 171 21.93 -1.99 1.25
C PHE A 171 23.26 -2.76 1.13
N GLY A 172 24.38 -2.08 1.32
CA GLY A 172 25.73 -2.67 1.26
C GLY A 172 26.67 -1.91 0.33
N GLN A 173 27.89 -2.40 0.23
CA GLN A 173 28.98 -1.76 -0.53
C GLN A 173 28.75 -1.74 -2.04
N GLU A 174 29.69 -1.15 -2.77
CA GLU A 174 29.63 -1.12 -4.23
C GLU A 174 29.73 -2.52 -4.82
N SER A 175 29.15 -2.69 -6.02
CA SER A 175 29.29 -3.89 -6.86
C SER A 175 28.81 -5.18 -6.21
N VAL A 176 27.81 -5.12 -5.29
CA VAL A 176 27.15 -6.30 -4.71
C VAL A 176 25.80 -6.62 -5.36
N GLY A 177 25.46 -5.93 -6.45
CA GLY A 177 24.24 -6.17 -7.23
C GLY A 177 22.98 -5.51 -6.69
N LYS A 178 23.07 -4.43 -5.89
CA LYS A 178 21.92 -3.67 -5.36
C LYS A 178 20.97 -3.22 -6.47
N THR A 179 21.48 -2.46 -7.43
CA THR A 179 20.72 -1.91 -8.55
C THR A 179 19.98 -2.97 -9.34
N THR A 180 20.69 -4.03 -9.73
CA THR A 180 20.11 -5.12 -10.53
C THR A 180 19.01 -5.84 -9.75
N THR A 181 19.28 -6.19 -8.49
CA THR A 181 18.33 -6.94 -7.66
C THR A 181 17.09 -6.09 -7.34
N SER A 182 17.28 -4.83 -6.92
CA SER A 182 16.17 -3.92 -6.59
C SER A 182 15.24 -3.67 -7.77
N LYS A 183 15.83 -3.50 -8.97
CA LYS A 183 15.08 -3.25 -10.19
C LYS A 183 14.25 -4.47 -10.62
N LEU A 184 14.85 -5.67 -10.58
CA LEU A 184 14.14 -6.90 -10.94
C LEU A 184 13.04 -7.28 -9.94
N ILE A 185 13.23 -7.02 -8.64
CA ILE A 185 12.17 -7.22 -7.64
C ILE A 185 11.02 -6.21 -7.89
N ALA A 186 11.32 -4.95 -8.16
CA ALA A 186 10.29 -3.97 -8.51
C ALA A 186 9.50 -4.41 -9.75
N GLU A 187 10.18 -4.88 -10.80
CA GLU A 187 9.54 -5.38 -12.01
C GLU A 187 8.67 -6.63 -11.73
N LYS A 188 9.18 -7.61 -10.98
CA LYS A 188 8.46 -8.85 -10.61
C LYS A 188 7.11 -8.58 -9.94
N TYR A 189 7.03 -7.56 -9.10
CA TYR A 189 5.81 -7.21 -8.35
C TYR A 189 5.08 -5.99 -8.90
N ASN A 190 5.42 -5.54 -10.11
CA ASN A 190 4.88 -4.31 -10.69
C ASN A 190 4.95 -3.12 -9.70
N GLY A 191 6.04 -3.08 -8.96
CA GLY A 191 6.32 -2.13 -7.87
C GLY A 191 6.96 -0.84 -8.36
N THR A 192 7.30 0.03 -7.41
CA THR A 192 8.04 1.27 -7.70
C THR A 192 9.51 1.08 -7.36
N TRP A 193 10.40 1.42 -8.29
CA TRP A 193 11.83 1.44 -8.07
C TRP A 193 12.32 2.86 -7.79
N CYS A 194 13.10 3.01 -6.72
CA CYS A 194 13.82 4.23 -6.35
C CYS A 194 15.28 4.07 -6.76
N PRO A 195 15.74 4.75 -7.81
CA PRO A 195 17.15 4.68 -8.19
C PRO A 195 18.04 5.42 -7.19
N GLU A 196 19.34 5.10 -7.21
CA GLU A 196 20.36 5.85 -6.51
C GLU A 196 20.54 7.23 -7.14
N TYR A 197 20.24 8.28 -6.38
CA TYR A 197 20.35 9.67 -6.88
C TYR A 197 21.79 10.07 -7.23
N ALA A 198 22.77 9.58 -6.44
CA ALA A 198 24.18 9.93 -6.61
C ALA A 198 24.68 9.63 -8.02
N ARG A 199 24.33 8.46 -8.60
CA ARG A 199 24.75 8.07 -9.94
C ARG A 199 24.33 9.07 -10.99
N GLN A 200 23.05 9.36 -11.07
CA GLN A 200 22.50 10.29 -12.05
C GLN A 200 23.06 11.73 -11.86
N TYR A 201 23.24 12.15 -10.63
CA TYR A 201 23.77 13.47 -10.32
C TYR A 201 25.23 13.59 -10.78
N LEU A 202 26.08 12.61 -10.43
CA LEU A 202 27.50 12.62 -10.78
C LEU A 202 27.75 12.47 -12.29
N GLU A 203 26.89 11.77 -13.02
CA GLU A 203 26.93 11.74 -14.50
C GLU A 203 26.80 13.13 -15.11
N THR A 204 26.07 14.05 -14.47
CA THR A 204 25.85 15.40 -15.00
C THR A 204 26.89 16.43 -14.52
N VAL A 205 27.40 16.30 -13.29
CA VAL A 205 28.28 17.32 -12.67
C VAL A 205 29.73 16.86 -12.50
N GLY A 206 30.06 15.63 -12.95
CA GLY A 206 31.37 15.01 -12.82
C GLY A 206 31.58 14.26 -11.52
N SER A 207 32.44 13.24 -11.58
CA SER A 207 32.64 12.22 -10.54
C SER A 207 33.43 12.67 -9.31
N GLU A 208 34.12 13.83 -9.36
CA GLU A 208 34.83 14.35 -8.19
C GLU A 208 33.85 14.68 -7.07
N LEU A 209 34.05 14.09 -5.89
CA LEU A 209 33.20 14.29 -4.72
C LEU A 209 33.71 15.46 -3.88
N THR A 210 32.87 16.49 -3.74
CA THR A 210 33.10 17.63 -2.81
C THR A 210 32.00 17.60 -1.75
N LEU A 211 32.21 18.33 -0.63
CA LEU A 211 31.20 18.46 0.42
C LEU A 211 29.88 19.00 -0.15
N GLU A 212 29.92 20.01 -1.03
CA GLU A 212 28.74 20.58 -1.64
C GLU A 212 27.96 19.53 -2.47
N LYS A 213 28.66 18.76 -3.31
CA LYS A 213 28.04 17.68 -4.09
C LYS A 213 27.42 16.60 -3.17
N MET A 214 28.12 16.25 -2.09
CA MET A 214 27.60 15.26 -1.13
C MET A 214 26.34 15.76 -0.41
N LEU A 215 26.24 17.04 -0.07
CA LEU A 215 25.02 17.63 0.50
C LEU A 215 23.89 17.63 -0.54
N ASN A 216 24.17 17.91 -1.81
CA ASN A 216 23.19 17.83 -2.89
C ASN A 216 22.70 16.39 -3.12
N ILE A 217 23.61 15.41 -3.02
CA ILE A 217 23.28 13.98 -3.10
C ILE A 217 22.35 13.58 -1.94
N ALA A 218 22.68 13.98 -0.72
CA ALA A 218 21.83 13.68 0.45
C ALA A 218 20.42 14.27 0.31
N TYR A 219 20.31 15.51 -0.15
CA TYR A 219 19.03 16.14 -0.42
C TYR A 219 18.26 15.44 -1.53
N GLY A 220 18.92 15.19 -2.67
CA GLY A 220 18.31 14.54 -3.84
C GLY A 220 17.83 13.13 -3.53
N GLN A 221 18.62 12.34 -2.80
CA GLN A 221 18.24 11.01 -2.36
C GLN A 221 16.98 11.07 -1.47
N SER A 222 16.93 11.99 -0.52
CA SER A 222 15.76 12.13 0.35
C SER A 222 14.49 12.52 -0.41
N MET A 223 14.61 13.34 -1.45
CA MET A 223 13.47 13.71 -2.31
C MET A 223 12.99 12.54 -3.17
N TYR A 224 13.91 11.70 -3.68
CA TYR A 224 13.56 10.49 -4.41
C TYR A 224 12.80 9.51 -3.52
N GLU A 225 13.30 9.27 -2.31
CA GLU A 225 12.62 8.41 -1.33
C GLU A 225 11.22 8.94 -1.00
N GLN A 226 11.08 10.23 -0.74
CA GLN A 226 9.77 10.85 -0.48
C GLN A 226 8.80 10.66 -1.66
N ARG A 227 9.29 10.76 -2.90
CA ARG A 227 8.48 10.52 -4.09
C ARG A 227 7.98 9.09 -4.16
N VAL A 228 8.86 8.12 -3.87
CA VAL A 228 8.53 6.68 -3.87
C VAL A 228 7.61 6.33 -2.70
N GLU A 229 7.78 6.92 -1.53
CA GLU A 229 6.87 6.78 -0.38
C GLU A 229 5.42 7.20 -0.69
N ASN A 230 5.21 8.07 -1.67
CA ASN A 230 3.89 8.49 -2.15
C ASN A 230 3.39 7.65 -3.34
N SER A 231 4.07 6.57 -3.70
CA SER A 231 3.65 5.66 -4.76
C SER A 231 2.35 4.93 -4.39
N LYS A 232 1.68 4.40 -5.42
CA LYS A 232 0.45 3.63 -5.28
C LYS A 232 0.70 2.16 -5.65
N THR A 233 1.81 1.61 -5.13
CA THR A 233 2.25 0.23 -5.36
C THR A 233 2.45 -0.49 -4.04
N PHE A 234 2.24 -1.81 -4.04
CA PHE A 234 2.42 -2.65 -2.85
C PHE A 234 3.87 -2.88 -2.47
N VAL A 235 4.78 -2.80 -3.45
CA VAL A 235 6.20 -3.04 -3.25
C VAL A 235 6.97 -1.84 -3.77
N ASN A 236 7.79 -1.25 -2.91
CA ASN A 236 8.77 -0.26 -3.29
C ASN A 236 10.17 -0.81 -3.05
N CYS A 237 11.04 -0.66 -4.03
CA CYS A 237 12.42 -1.11 -3.97
C CYS A 237 13.34 0.09 -4.08
N TYR A 238 14.17 0.29 -3.07
CA TYR A 238 15.14 1.39 -3.01
C TYR A 238 16.54 0.83 -3.33
N ASP A 239 17.11 1.30 -4.45
CA ASP A 239 18.52 1.07 -4.76
C ASP A 239 19.35 2.02 -3.92
N THR A 240 19.65 1.62 -2.71
CA THR A 240 20.18 2.46 -1.63
C THR A 240 19.14 3.41 -1.01
N ASP A 241 19.56 4.10 0.05
CA ASP A 241 18.80 5.14 0.70
C ASP A 241 19.71 6.17 1.37
N ILE A 242 19.12 7.06 2.17
CA ILE A 242 19.85 8.12 2.88
C ILE A 242 20.93 7.57 3.84
N PHE A 243 20.78 6.36 4.41
CA PHE A 243 21.81 5.73 5.24
C PHE A 243 23.02 5.26 4.43
N SER A 244 22.81 4.88 3.17
CA SER A 244 23.92 4.63 2.25
C SER A 244 24.69 5.91 1.98
N THR A 245 24.01 7.03 1.80
CA THR A 245 24.65 8.34 1.66
C THR A 245 25.45 8.71 2.92
N LEU A 246 24.92 8.46 4.12
CA LEU A 246 25.68 8.63 5.38
C LEU A 246 26.97 7.79 5.38
N GLY A 247 26.91 6.55 4.88
CA GLY A 247 28.09 5.69 4.74
C GLY A 247 29.20 6.38 3.92
N TYR A 248 28.86 6.99 2.80
CA TYR A 248 29.84 7.74 1.99
C TYR A 248 30.37 9.00 2.70
N PHE A 249 29.54 9.73 3.45
CA PHE A 249 30.03 10.83 4.29
C PHE A 249 31.09 10.35 5.30
N ARG A 250 30.92 9.15 5.88
CA ARG A 250 31.89 8.55 6.80
C ARG A 250 33.17 8.13 6.08
N LEU A 251 33.07 7.49 4.94
CA LEU A 251 34.24 7.11 4.13
C LEU A 251 35.07 8.34 3.73
N MET A 252 34.44 9.47 3.48
CA MET A 252 35.07 10.74 3.19
C MET A 252 35.53 11.51 4.43
N LYS A 253 35.22 11.04 5.64
CA LYS A 253 35.50 11.70 6.93
C LYS A 253 34.89 13.09 7.06
N ILE A 254 33.66 13.25 6.58
CA ILE A 254 32.88 14.50 6.61
C ILE A 254 31.49 14.31 7.25
N GLU A 255 31.32 13.27 8.05
CA GLU A 255 30.04 12.92 8.69
C GLU A 255 29.44 14.01 9.57
N ASP A 256 30.26 14.88 10.18
CA ASP A 256 29.81 16.03 10.97
C ASP A 256 28.96 17.02 10.14
N ASN A 257 29.10 16.99 8.82
CA ASN A 257 28.31 17.81 7.88
C ASN A 257 27.04 17.11 7.39
N PHE A 258 26.80 15.85 7.81
CA PHE A 258 25.61 15.12 7.36
C PHE A 258 24.34 15.75 7.94
N PRO A 259 23.29 15.98 7.12
CA PRO A 259 22.04 16.52 7.63
C PRO A 259 21.40 15.60 8.67
N ASP A 260 20.70 16.18 9.66
CA ASP A 260 19.95 15.40 10.65
C ASP A 260 19.03 14.38 9.97
N ILE A 261 19.40 13.08 10.08
CA ILE A 261 18.73 11.98 9.42
C ILE A 261 17.41 11.58 10.08
N THR A 262 17.13 12.03 11.30
CA THR A 262 15.87 11.72 11.99
C THR A 262 14.66 12.17 11.17
N LYS A 263 14.81 13.19 10.33
CA LYS A 263 13.80 13.67 9.39
C LYS A 263 13.44 12.67 8.29
N TYR A 264 14.29 11.69 8.04
CA TYR A 264 14.16 10.72 6.95
C TYR A 264 13.55 9.39 7.42
N PHE A 265 13.36 9.18 8.72
CA PHE A 265 12.64 8.04 9.27
C PHE A 265 11.11 8.20 9.11
N ARG A 266 10.64 8.16 7.88
CA ARG A 266 9.21 8.41 7.59
C ARG A 266 8.37 7.14 7.52
N THR A 267 8.97 6.04 7.08
CA THR A 267 8.30 4.73 6.92
C THR A 267 9.15 3.61 7.46
N LYS A 268 8.49 2.53 7.84
CA LYS A 268 9.18 1.30 8.27
C LYS A 268 9.66 0.56 7.04
N LYS A 269 10.95 0.67 6.73
CA LYS A 269 11.62 -0.06 5.66
C LYS A 269 12.21 -1.37 6.15
N ILE A 270 12.31 -2.35 5.25
CA ILE A 270 13.00 -3.62 5.45
C ILE A 270 14.33 -3.54 4.72
N TYR A 271 15.42 -3.68 5.45
CA TYR A 271 16.77 -3.61 4.88
C TYR A 271 17.27 -4.99 4.51
N LEU A 272 17.78 -5.10 3.29
CA LEU A 272 18.41 -6.27 2.72
C LEU A 272 19.89 -5.94 2.54
N LEU A 273 20.73 -6.40 3.48
CA LEU A 273 22.18 -6.19 3.44
C LEU A 273 22.81 -7.25 2.55
N LEU A 274 23.28 -6.85 1.37
CA LEU A 274 23.84 -7.74 0.37
C LEU A 274 25.32 -8.02 0.67
N LYS A 275 25.68 -9.30 0.67
CA LYS A 275 27.07 -9.73 0.90
C LYS A 275 27.95 -9.51 -0.33
N ASP A 276 29.23 -9.33 -0.10
CA ASP A 276 30.28 -9.00 -1.09
C ASP A 276 30.84 -10.20 -1.82
N ASN A 277 30.06 -11.23 -2.00
CA ASN A 277 30.41 -12.48 -2.66
C ASN A 277 30.22 -12.46 -4.19
N ILE A 278 30.05 -11.30 -4.79
CA ILE A 278 30.02 -11.07 -6.24
C ILE A 278 31.33 -10.37 -6.64
N PRO A 279 31.95 -10.72 -7.77
CA PRO A 279 33.13 -10.02 -8.26
C PRO A 279 32.90 -8.53 -8.41
N PHE A 280 33.92 -7.74 -8.07
CA PHE A 280 33.85 -6.29 -8.24
C PHE A 280 33.94 -5.93 -9.73
N GLU A 281 33.03 -5.04 -10.17
CA GLU A 281 33.07 -4.47 -11.51
C GLU A 281 33.47 -2.99 -11.38
N PRO A 282 34.59 -2.56 -11.98
CA PRO A 282 35.03 -1.17 -11.97
C PRO A 282 34.00 -0.23 -12.63
N ASP A 283 33.85 0.97 -12.07
CA ASP A 283 32.96 2.01 -12.61
C ASP A 283 33.50 3.37 -12.17
N ILE A 284 33.74 4.26 -13.12
CA ILE A 284 34.33 5.59 -12.89
C ILE A 284 33.50 6.51 -11.99
N LEU A 285 32.22 6.21 -11.81
CA LEU A 285 31.32 6.97 -10.92
C LEU A 285 31.29 6.41 -9.50
N ARG A 286 31.99 5.30 -9.24
CA ARG A 286 32.05 4.70 -7.89
C ARG A 286 33.17 5.36 -7.07
N TYR A 287 32.89 5.54 -5.80
CA TYR A 287 33.93 5.92 -4.85
C TYR A 287 34.99 4.83 -4.79
N GLY A 288 36.26 5.18 -4.98
CA GLY A 288 37.35 4.22 -5.09
C GLY A 288 37.61 3.66 -6.51
N GLY A 289 36.71 3.86 -7.47
CA GLY A 289 36.86 3.60 -8.91
C GLY A 289 37.13 2.14 -9.28
N ASP A 290 38.33 1.65 -9.03
CA ASP A 290 38.84 0.34 -9.41
C ASP A 290 38.85 -0.72 -8.27
N ARG A 291 38.47 -0.33 -7.06
CA ARG A 291 38.39 -1.20 -5.88
C ARG A 291 37.27 -0.82 -4.94
N ARG A 292 36.90 -1.74 -4.05
CA ARG A 292 36.02 -1.44 -2.92
C ARG A 292 36.81 -0.70 -1.83
N GLU A 293 36.27 0.44 -1.39
CA GLU A 293 36.86 1.25 -0.31
C GLU A 293 36.26 0.91 1.06
N SER A 294 35.29 0.00 1.12
CA SER A 294 34.61 -0.47 2.33
C SER A 294 34.35 -1.96 2.27
N ASP A 295 34.13 -2.58 3.41
CA ASP A 295 33.78 -3.98 3.57
C ASP A 295 32.32 -4.14 4.04
N PHE A 296 31.89 -5.39 4.14
CA PHE A 296 30.54 -5.73 4.62
C PHE A 296 30.31 -5.22 6.05
N GLU A 297 31.29 -5.34 6.94
CA GLU A 297 31.18 -4.98 8.35
C GLU A 297 30.96 -3.47 8.53
N PHE A 298 31.59 -2.63 7.72
CA PHE A 298 31.37 -1.20 7.72
C PHE A 298 29.90 -0.84 7.52
N TRP A 299 29.23 -1.44 6.51
CA TRP A 299 27.83 -1.20 6.20
C TRP A 299 26.89 -1.80 7.24
N GLU A 300 27.23 -2.97 7.75
CA GLU A 300 26.48 -3.62 8.83
C GLU A 300 26.48 -2.76 10.12
N ASN A 301 27.62 -2.18 10.46
CA ASN A 301 27.77 -1.35 11.64
C ASN A 301 26.91 -0.07 11.56
N ILE A 302 26.70 0.51 10.40
CA ILE A 302 25.76 1.62 10.22
C ILE A 302 24.34 1.20 10.62
N LEU A 303 23.87 0.06 10.15
CA LEU A 303 22.53 -0.43 10.49
C LEU A 303 22.40 -0.76 11.98
N LYS A 304 23.41 -1.36 12.57
CA LYS A 304 23.46 -1.68 14.02
C LYS A 304 23.42 -0.43 14.89
N GLU A 305 24.19 0.58 14.55
CA GLU A 305 24.27 1.85 15.28
C GLU A 305 22.90 2.56 15.39
N TYR A 306 22.14 2.53 14.29
CA TYR A 306 20.80 3.14 14.24
C TYR A 306 19.68 2.18 14.66
N GLY A 307 20.01 0.97 15.15
CA GLY A 307 19.03 -0.03 15.57
C GLY A 307 18.10 -0.52 14.45
N ILE A 308 18.58 -0.44 13.21
CA ILE A 308 17.82 -0.83 12.03
C ILE A 308 17.85 -2.36 11.90
N LYS A 309 16.66 -2.97 11.79
CA LYS A 309 16.54 -4.41 11.50
C LYS A 309 16.81 -4.68 10.04
N TYR A 310 17.66 -5.68 9.77
CA TYR A 310 18.02 -6.08 8.41
C TYR A 310 18.07 -7.59 8.26
N TYR A 311 18.05 -8.04 7.02
CA TYR A 311 18.30 -9.43 6.61
C TYR A 311 19.54 -9.46 5.73
N THR A 312 20.46 -10.37 6.03
CA THR A 312 21.66 -10.58 5.19
C THR A 312 21.31 -11.47 3.99
N ILE A 313 21.67 -11.03 2.80
CA ILE A 313 21.49 -11.80 1.56
C ILE A 313 22.84 -12.32 1.10
N GLU A 314 23.06 -13.62 1.30
CA GLU A 314 24.33 -14.31 0.96
C GLU A 314 24.34 -14.93 -0.44
N GLU A 315 23.16 -15.08 -1.07
CA GLU A 315 23.05 -15.69 -2.40
C GLU A 315 23.66 -14.78 -3.48
N SER A 316 24.64 -15.32 -4.21
CA SER A 316 25.33 -14.62 -5.31
C SER A 316 24.64 -14.78 -6.67
N ASN A 317 23.92 -15.89 -6.87
CA ASN A 317 23.16 -16.11 -8.10
C ASN A 317 21.92 -15.23 -8.12
N LEU A 318 21.81 -14.38 -9.12
CA LEU A 318 20.75 -13.36 -9.23
C LEU A 318 19.33 -13.96 -9.21
N ASN A 319 19.10 -15.04 -9.97
CA ASN A 319 17.75 -15.64 -10.04
C ASN A 319 17.35 -16.23 -8.68
N LYS A 320 18.25 -16.97 -8.04
CA LYS A 320 18.01 -17.51 -6.69
C LYS A 320 17.83 -16.40 -5.66
N ARG A 321 18.58 -15.30 -5.78
CA ARG A 321 18.44 -14.13 -4.91
C ARG A 321 17.03 -13.51 -5.02
N ILE A 322 16.48 -13.39 -6.23
CA ILE A 322 15.12 -12.91 -6.48
C ILE A 322 14.06 -13.85 -5.91
N ASP A 323 14.31 -15.15 -5.85
CA ASP A 323 13.37 -16.12 -5.30
C ASP A 323 13.40 -16.17 -3.76
N ILE A 324 14.51 -15.82 -3.13
CA ILE A 324 14.65 -15.74 -1.67
C ILE A 324 13.98 -14.46 -1.10
N ILE A 325 14.05 -13.36 -1.83
CA ILE A 325 13.45 -12.07 -1.46
C ILE A 325 11.96 -12.05 -1.81
#